data_d55dfc4b0b87061be577641b7795024b
#
_entry.id   d55dfc4b0b87061be577641b7795024b
#
_cell.length_a   1.000
_cell.length_b   1.000
_cell.length_c   1.000
_cell.angle_alpha   90.00
_cell.angle_beta   90.00
_cell.angle_gamma   90.00
#
_symmetry.space_group_name_H-M   'P 1'
#
loop_
_entity.id
_entity.type
_entity.pdbx_description
1 polymer ?
#
loop_
_entity_poly.entity_id
_entity_poly.type
_entity_poly.pdbx_seq_one_letter_code
_entity_poly.pdbx_strand_id
1 'polypeptide(L)'
;IAQAASQVLLKNKGIFPLKPGTRVWLKDIDVEAARARGLTVVTRPEDADVALVRLGTPSERPHPNHFFGGRQNEGRLDFRPGEAGHDLVKELSGKTKVAVALFADRPAVLGPVNNMASAILVNFGVSDGALLDVATGKRVARGRLPFELPSSMEAVAAQDPALPDDTRKPLYRAGAGRNTPASRK
;
A
#
# COMPACT_ATOMS: atom_id res chain seq x y z
N ILE A 1 9.94 11.85 11.86
CA ILE A 1 9.12 12.87 11.17
C ILE A 1 9.15 12.64 9.66
N ALA A 2 10.32 12.50 9.02
CA ALA A 2 10.46 12.34 7.57
C ALA A 2 9.67 11.13 7.02
N GLN A 3 9.82 9.95 7.62
CA GLN A 3 9.11 8.73 7.20
C GLN A 3 7.58 8.87 7.21
N ALA A 4 7.00 9.63 8.14
CA ALA A 4 5.56 9.87 8.15
C ALA A 4 5.17 10.83 7.03
N ALA A 5 5.94 11.90 6.83
CA ALA A 5 5.66 12.92 5.82
C ALA A 5 5.81 12.40 4.38
N SER A 6 6.74 11.45 4.13
CA SER A 6 6.99 10.89 2.79
C SER A 6 5.91 9.94 2.30
N GLN A 7 5.04 9.43 3.18
CA GLN A 7 3.96 8.54 2.76
C GLN A 7 2.96 9.25 1.85
N VAL A 8 2.39 8.49 0.90
CA VAL A 8 1.50 9.01 -0.14
C VAL A 8 0.12 8.40 0.00
N LEU A 9 -0.88 9.20 0.33
CA LEU A 9 -2.28 8.75 0.36
C LEU A 9 -2.88 8.82 -1.04
N LEU A 10 -3.09 7.67 -1.69
CA LEU A 10 -3.71 7.60 -3.02
C LEU A 10 -5.24 7.51 -2.93
N LYS A 11 -5.74 6.71 -2.00
CA LYS A 11 -7.17 6.44 -1.84
C LYS A 11 -7.56 6.43 -0.37
N ASN A 12 -8.72 7.02 -0.07
CA ASN A 12 -9.30 6.97 1.27
C ASN A 12 -10.84 7.11 1.19
N LYS A 13 -11.54 6.02 1.36
CA LYS A 13 -13.01 5.98 1.47
C LYS A 13 -13.42 6.06 2.95
N GLY A 14 -12.95 7.10 3.65
CA GLY A 14 -13.30 7.33 5.06
C GLY A 14 -12.67 6.36 6.06
N ILE A 15 -11.54 5.72 5.71
CA ILE A 15 -10.83 4.81 6.60
C ILE A 15 -9.90 5.60 7.53
N PHE A 16 -9.07 6.45 6.97
CA PHE A 16 -8.12 7.25 7.74
C PHE A 16 -8.72 8.63 8.08
N PRO A 17 -8.47 9.15 9.29
CA PRO A 17 -7.69 8.53 10.35
C PRO A 17 -8.48 7.47 11.11
N LEU A 18 -7.79 6.38 11.51
CA LEU A 18 -8.31 5.39 12.45
C LEU A 18 -8.47 6.03 13.83
N LYS A 19 -9.66 5.91 14.41
CA LYS A 19 -9.95 6.47 15.73
C LYS A 19 -9.47 5.53 16.84
N PRO A 20 -9.17 6.05 18.06
CA PRO A 20 -8.97 5.19 19.22
C PRO A 20 -10.14 4.21 19.39
N GLY A 21 -9.83 2.97 19.75
CA GLY A 21 -10.80 1.88 19.89
C GLY A 21 -11.18 1.19 18.57
N THR A 22 -10.76 1.70 17.39
CA THR A 22 -11.00 1.00 16.11
C THR A 22 -10.42 -0.39 16.18
N ARG A 23 -11.24 -1.41 15.87
CA ARG A 23 -10.82 -2.80 15.80
C ARG A 23 -10.10 -3.04 14.47
N VAL A 24 -8.84 -3.45 14.56
CA VAL A 24 -8.00 -3.69 13.39
C VAL A 24 -7.52 -5.12 13.34
N TRP A 25 -7.57 -5.74 12.17
CA TRP A 25 -6.82 -6.92 11.84
C TRP A 25 -5.56 -6.50 11.11
N LEU A 26 -4.41 -7.05 11.50
CA LEU A 26 -3.11 -6.60 11.00
C LEU A 26 -2.39 -7.72 10.24
N LYS A 27 -1.75 -7.37 9.13
CA LYS A 27 -0.82 -8.23 8.40
C LYS A 27 0.51 -7.52 8.19
N ASP A 28 1.59 -8.13 8.68
CA ASP A 28 2.97 -7.63 8.60
C ASP A 28 3.13 -6.21 9.17
N ILE A 29 2.46 -5.96 10.29
CA ILE A 29 2.50 -4.71 11.07
C ILE A 29 2.54 -5.08 12.55
N ASP A 30 3.38 -4.40 13.30
CA ASP A 30 3.60 -4.63 14.73
C ASP A 30 2.33 -4.37 15.56
N VAL A 31 1.93 -5.40 16.31
CA VAL A 31 0.70 -5.39 17.12
C VAL A 31 0.82 -4.42 18.29
N GLU A 32 1.97 -4.40 18.97
CA GLU A 32 2.17 -3.55 20.13
C GLU A 32 2.25 -2.08 19.73
N ALA A 33 2.87 -1.79 18.59
CA ALA A 33 2.87 -0.45 18.04
C ALA A 33 1.45 0.06 17.71
N ALA A 34 0.55 -0.84 17.27
CA ALA A 34 -0.85 -0.49 17.02
C ALA A 34 -1.61 -0.25 18.33
N ARG A 35 -1.45 -1.13 19.31
CA ARG A 35 -2.05 -0.98 20.66
C ARG A 35 -1.61 0.31 21.34
N ALA A 36 -0.32 0.64 21.25
CA ALA A 36 0.24 1.90 21.80
C ALA A 36 -0.36 3.16 21.16
N ARG A 37 -1.08 3.03 20.05
CA ARG A 37 -1.83 4.11 19.38
C ARG A 37 -3.33 4.05 19.62
N GLY A 38 -3.75 3.25 20.60
CA GLY A 38 -5.15 3.12 20.99
C GLY A 38 -5.99 2.27 20.07
N LEU A 39 -5.40 1.47 19.18
CA LEU A 39 -6.15 0.55 18.34
C LEU A 39 -6.41 -0.78 19.07
N THR A 40 -7.55 -1.39 18.81
CA THR A 40 -7.90 -2.71 19.32
C THR A 40 -7.55 -3.77 18.28
N VAL A 41 -6.52 -4.56 18.51
CA VAL A 41 -6.08 -5.60 17.57
C VAL A 41 -6.90 -6.86 17.77
N VAL A 42 -7.54 -7.34 16.71
CA VAL A 42 -8.33 -8.58 16.69
C VAL A 42 -7.62 -9.69 15.93
N THR A 43 -7.97 -10.94 16.22
CA THR A 43 -7.34 -12.13 15.62
C THR A 43 -8.03 -12.60 14.34
N ARG A 44 -9.31 -12.31 14.18
CA ARG A 44 -10.10 -12.70 13.01
C ARG A 44 -10.49 -11.48 12.20
N PRO A 45 -10.36 -11.52 10.86
CA PRO A 45 -10.71 -10.37 10.01
C PRO A 45 -12.19 -9.95 10.12
N GLU A 46 -13.09 -10.92 10.36
CA GLU A 46 -14.53 -10.66 10.48
C GLU A 46 -14.89 -9.84 11.72
N ASP A 47 -14.04 -9.83 12.73
CA ASP A 47 -14.23 -9.05 13.95
C ASP A 47 -13.68 -7.62 13.83
N ALA A 48 -12.97 -7.33 12.73
CA ALA A 48 -12.33 -6.05 12.51
C ALA A 48 -13.25 -5.02 11.84
N ASP A 49 -13.10 -3.75 12.20
CA ASP A 49 -13.68 -2.63 11.47
C ASP A 49 -12.87 -2.35 10.18
N VAL A 50 -11.56 -2.66 10.22
CA VAL A 50 -10.62 -2.49 9.12
C VAL A 50 -9.52 -3.55 9.19
N ALA A 51 -9.21 -4.21 8.08
CA ALA A 51 -7.96 -4.94 7.90
C ALA A 51 -6.90 -3.97 7.35
N LEU A 52 -5.82 -3.74 8.11
CA LEU A 52 -4.67 -2.95 7.68
C LEU A 52 -3.54 -3.91 7.30
N VAL A 53 -3.20 -3.95 6.01
CA VAL A 53 -2.25 -4.92 5.47
C VAL A 53 -1.07 -4.21 4.83
N ARG A 54 0.14 -4.69 5.12
CA ARG A 54 1.35 -4.26 4.41
C ARG A 54 1.56 -5.19 3.22
N LEU A 55 1.71 -4.63 2.04
CA LEU A 55 2.05 -5.36 0.82
C LEU A 55 3.32 -4.77 0.21
N GLY A 56 4.16 -5.62 -0.38
CA GLY A 56 5.23 -5.21 -1.29
C GLY A 56 4.73 -5.22 -2.74
N THR A 57 5.44 -4.54 -3.63
CA THR A 57 5.21 -4.70 -5.07
C THR A 57 5.51 -6.14 -5.49
N PRO A 58 4.65 -6.80 -6.27
CA PRO A 58 4.92 -8.15 -6.76
C PRO A 58 6.26 -8.24 -7.48
N SER A 59 6.95 -9.35 -7.32
CA SER A 59 8.22 -9.62 -8.00
C SER A 59 8.36 -11.10 -8.34
N GLU A 60 9.10 -11.37 -9.37
CA GLU A 60 9.49 -12.71 -9.81
C GLU A 60 11.00 -12.88 -9.61
N ARG A 61 11.47 -14.12 -9.63
CA ARG A 61 12.88 -14.46 -9.57
C ARG A 61 13.28 -15.26 -10.80
N PRO A 62 13.33 -14.62 -11.99
CA PRO A 62 13.61 -15.33 -13.23
C PRO A 62 15.04 -15.88 -13.30
N HIS A 63 15.95 -15.36 -12.49
CA HIS A 63 17.36 -15.74 -12.46
C HIS A 63 17.83 -16.19 -11.06
N PRO A 64 17.26 -17.28 -10.49
CA PRO A 64 17.54 -17.69 -9.10
C PRO A 64 19.00 -18.10 -8.86
N ASN A 65 19.72 -18.54 -9.89
CA ASN A 65 21.11 -18.96 -9.82
C ASN A 65 22.13 -17.84 -10.11
N HIS A 66 21.68 -16.64 -10.42
CA HIS A 66 22.56 -15.48 -10.57
C HIS A 66 22.98 -14.95 -9.21
N PHE A 67 24.25 -14.50 -9.08
CA PHE A 67 24.77 -14.00 -7.80
C PHE A 67 23.91 -12.89 -7.17
N PHE A 68 23.33 -12.02 -7.98
CA PHE A 68 22.38 -10.99 -7.53
C PHE A 68 20.92 -11.36 -7.72
N GLY A 69 20.59 -12.46 -8.39
CA GLY A 69 19.22 -12.81 -8.77
C GLY A 69 18.24 -12.98 -7.59
N GLY A 70 18.77 -13.36 -6.42
CA GLY A 70 17.98 -13.43 -5.18
C GLY A 70 17.73 -12.09 -4.48
N ARG A 71 18.36 -11.00 -4.94
CA ARG A 71 18.29 -9.65 -4.36
C ARG A 71 17.66 -8.63 -5.29
N GLN A 72 17.41 -9.00 -6.54
CA GLN A 72 16.75 -8.14 -7.52
C GLN A 72 15.27 -8.44 -7.53
N ASN A 73 14.47 -7.38 -7.42
CA ASN A 73 13.01 -7.45 -7.60
C ASN A 73 12.73 -7.28 -9.09
N GLU A 74 12.60 -8.39 -9.82
CA GLU A 74 12.42 -8.41 -11.27
C GLU A 74 11.02 -8.87 -11.65
N GLY A 75 10.76 -8.96 -12.95
CA GLY A 75 9.55 -9.53 -13.53
C GLY A 75 8.32 -8.65 -13.36
N ARG A 76 7.18 -9.29 -13.28
CA ARG A 76 5.87 -8.63 -13.29
C ARG A 76 5.68 -7.70 -12.10
N LEU A 77 4.87 -6.65 -12.34
CA LEU A 77 4.53 -5.60 -11.36
C LEU A 77 3.09 -5.70 -10.87
N ASP A 78 2.29 -6.61 -11.45
CA ASP A 78 0.85 -6.63 -11.26
C ASP A 78 0.38 -7.56 -10.14
N PHE A 79 -0.56 -7.06 -9.37
CA PHE A 79 -1.38 -7.86 -8.47
C PHE A 79 -2.46 -8.58 -9.27
N ARG A 80 -2.25 -9.86 -9.58
CA ARG A 80 -3.16 -10.71 -10.37
C ARG A 80 -3.73 -11.86 -9.54
N PRO A 81 -4.86 -12.47 -9.96
CA PRO A 81 -5.34 -13.70 -9.33
C PRO A 81 -4.25 -14.77 -9.24
N GLY A 82 -4.13 -15.41 -8.08
CA GLY A 82 -3.05 -16.36 -7.75
C GLY A 82 -1.79 -15.73 -7.19
N GLU A 83 -1.67 -14.39 -7.18
CA GLU A 83 -0.61 -13.68 -6.48
C GLU A 83 -1.05 -13.42 -5.03
N ALA A 84 -0.15 -13.69 -4.08
CA ALA A 84 -0.49 -13.72 -2.65
C ALA A 84 -1.13 -12.41 -2.13
N GLY A 85 -0.62 -11.26 -2.54
CA GLY A 85 -1.16 -9.96 -2.13
C GLY A 85 -2.54 -9.69 -2.71
N HIS A 86 -2.79 -10.07 -3.98
CA HIS A 86 -4.10 -9.99 -4.60
C HIS A 86 -5.12 -10.86 -3.87
N ASP A 87 -4.78 -12.15 -3.65
CA ASP A 87 -5.73 -13.12 -3.09
C ASP A 87 -6.04 -12.80 -1.63
N LEU A 88 -5.04 -12.32 -0.87
CA LEU A 88 -5.26 -11.80 0.49
C LEU A 88 -6.24 -10.63 0.51
N VAL A 89 -6.04 -9.60 -0.34
CA VAL A 89 -6.95 -8.44 -0.39
C VAL A 89 -8.33 -8.85 -0.82
N LYS A 90 -8.45 -9.77 -1.80
CA LYS A 90 -9.73 -10.31 -2.25
C LYS A 90 -10.48 -11.02 -1.12
N GLU A 91 -9.81 -11.91 -0.40
CA GLU A 91 -10.39 -12.61 0.75
C GLU A 91 -10.88 -11.63 1.83
N LEU A 92 -10.00 -10.69 2.24
CA LEU A 92 -10.31 -9.73 3.27
C LEU A 92 -11.43 -8.77 2.87
N SER A 93 -11.51 -8.37 1.60
CA SER A 93 -12.55 -7.46 1.12
C SER A 93 -13.96 -8.05 1.17
N GLY A 94 -14.08 -9.38 1.23
CA GLY A 94 -15.34 -10.08 1.48
C GLY A 94 -15.75 -10.12 2.97
N LYS A 95 -14.85 -9.76 3.87
CA LYS A 95 -15.05 -9.85 5.33
C LYS A 95 -15.11 -8.49 6.01
N THR A 96 -14.26 -7.56 5.60
CA THR A 96 -14.15 -6.23 6.22
C THR A 96 -13.59 -5.19 5.22
N LYS A 97 -13.55 -3.93 5.62
CA LYS A 97 -12.88 -2.88 4.84
C LYS A 97 -11.39 -3.10 4.85
N VAL A 98 -10.73 -2.97 3.69
CA VAL A 98 -9.28 -3.19 3.57
C VAL A 98 -8.56 -1.87 3.34
N ALA A 99 -7.56 -1.60 4.17
CA ALA A 99 -6.58 -0.54 3.98
C ALA A 99 -5.23 -1.16 3.63
N VAL A 100 -4.67 -0.80 2.49
CA VAL A 100 -3.38 -1.31 2.00
C VAL A 100 -2.29 -0.29 2.28
N ALA A 101 -1.24 -0.70 3.00
CA ALA A 101 0.03 0.00 3.13
C ALA A 101 1.01 -0.61 2.12
N LEU A 102 1.12 -0.01 0.94
CA LEU A 102 1.97 -0.51 -0.13
C LEU A 102 3.41 -0.03 0.06
N PHE A 103 4.35 -0.96 0.20
CA PHE A 103 5.77 -0.69 0.02
C PHE A 103 6.09 -0.73 -1.48
N ALA A 104 6.35 0.45 -2.05
CA ALA A 104 6.61 0.61 -3.48
C ALA A 104 8.12 0.77 -3.72
N ASP A 105 8.83 -0.33 -3.83
CA ASP A 105 10.22 -0.38 -4.33
C ASP A 105 10.29 -0.29 -5.86
N ARG A 106 9.15 -0.55 -6.53
CA ARG A 106 8.95 -0.42 -7.98
C ARG A 106 7.54 0.13 -8.28
N PRO A 107 7.29 0.73 -9.46
CA PRO A 107 5.95 1.11 -9.88
C PRO A 107 5.03 -0.12 -9.97
N ALA A 108 4.04 -0.22 -9.09
CA ALA A 108 3.13 -1.36 -9.05
C ALA A 108 1.91 -1.17 -9.97
N VAL A 109 1.48 -2.23 -10.64
CA VAL A 109 0.20 -2.27 -11.34
C VAL A 109 -0.88 -2.70 -10.36
N LEU A 110 -1.57 -1.73 -9.76
CA LEU A 110 -2.50 -1.93 -8.65
C LEU A 110 -3.91 -2.36 -9.06
N GLY A 111 -4.30 -2.23 -10.31
CA GLY A 111 -5.65 -2.44 -10.86
C GLY A 111 -6.67 -3.14 -9.96
N PRO A 112 -6.59 -4.48 -9.81
CA PRO A 112 -7.56 -5.22 -8.98
C PRO A 112 -7.53 -4.82 -7.50
N VAL A 113 -6.33 -4.66 -6.91
CA VAL A 113 -6.17 -4.27 -5.50
C VAL A 113 -6.75 -2.88 -5.26
N ASN A 114 -6.53 -1.94 -6.20
CA ASN A 114 -7.13 -0.61 -6.10
C ASN A 114 -8.66 -0.65 -6.05
N ASN A 115 -9.30 -1.56 -6.79
CA ASN A 115 -10.76 -1.68 -6.80
C ASN A 115 -11.30 -2.20 -5.47
N MET A 116 -10.66 -3.21 -4.90
CA MET A 116 -11.05 -3.88 -3.67
C MET A 116 -10.73 -3.07 -2.41
N ALA A 117 -9.57 -2.40 -2.37
CA ALA A 117 -9.16 -1.63 -1.20
C ALA A 117 -10.04 -0.41 -0.95
N SER A 118 -10.35 -0.14 0.32
CA SER A 118 -11.04 1.07 0.78
C SER A 118 -10.07 2.23 1.02
N ALA A 119 -8.81 1.95 1.32
CA ALA A 119 -7.74 2.95 1.40
C ALA A 119 -6.42 2.38 0.88
N ILE A 120 -5.57 3.24 0.30
CA ILE A 120 -4.24 2.91 -0.17
C ILE A 120 -3.28 4.00 0.28
N LEU A 121 -2.30 3.60 1.10
CA LEU A 121 -1.22 4.44 1.58
C LEU A 121 0.10 3.86 1.07
N VAL A 122 0.78 4.55 0.17
CA VAL A 122 2.06 4.13 -0.39
C VAL A 122 3.20 4.64 0.48
N ASN A 123 4.23 3.82 0.63
CA ASN A 123 5.46 4.18 1.32
C ASN A 123 6.68 3.58 0.61
N PHE A 124 7.87 4.10 0.92
CA PHE A 124 9.15 3.73 0.33
C PHE A 124 10.11 3.19 1.39
N GLY A 125 9.58 2.38 2.33
CA GLY A 125 10.31 1.84 3.46
C GLY A 125 10.14 2.72 4.71
N VAL A 126 9.08 2.45 5.48
CA VAL A 126 8.80 3.13 6.73
C VAL A 126 8.65 2.12 7.87
N SER A 127 9.02 2.53 9.08
CA SER A 127 8.75 1.76 10.29
C SER A 127 7.25 1.66 10.57
N ASP A 128 6.84 0.63 11.31
CA ASP A 128 5.45 0.46 11.73
C ASP A 128 4.95 1.65 12.53
N GLY A 129 5.81 2.21 13.37
CA GLY A 129 5.49 3.41 14.11
C GLY A 129 5.14 4.61 13.21
N ALA A 130 5.91 4.83 12.15
CA ALA A 130 5.66 5.92 11.21
C ALA A 130 4.40 5.67 10.35
N LEU A 131 4.16 4.42 9.95
CA LEU A 131 2.94 4.01 9.25
C LEU A 131 1.71 4.27 10.10
N LEU A 132 1.73 3.76 11.33
CA LEU A 132 0.61 3.86 12.25
C LEU A 132 0.35 5.30 12.75
N ASP A 133 1.39 6.12 12.89
CA ASP A 133 1.23 7.55 13.19
C ASP A 133 0.44 8.27 12.09
N VAL A 134 0.64 7.89 10.82
CA VAL A 134 -0.13 8.41 9.70
C VAL A 134 -1.54 7.81 9.67
N ALA A 135 -1.65 6.49 9.84
CA ALA A 135 -2.94 5.80 9.80
C ALA A 135 -3.91 6.31 10.90
N THR A 136 -3.40 6.70 12.06
CA THR A 136 -4.20 7.25 13.18
C THR A 136 -4.34 8.79 13.15
N GLY A 137 -3.72 9.45 12.17
CA GLY A 137 -3.77 10.92 12.06
C GLY A 137 -2.91 11.67 13.09
N LYS A 138 -2.06 10.97 13.87
CA LYS A 138 -1.08 11.59 14.76
C LYS A 138 -0.03 12.38 13.95
N ARG A 139 0.24 11.94 12.72
CA ARG A 139 1.07 12.61 11.73
C ARG A 139 0.34 12.69 10.40
N VAL A 140 0.65 13.70 9.60
CA VAL A 140 0.06 13.88 8.27
C VAL A 140 1.04 13.40 7.21
N ALA A 141 0.58 12.51 6.33
CA ALA A 141 1.28 12.20 5.09
C ALA A 141 1.10 13.37 4.11
N ARG A 142 2.20 13.79 3.48
CA ARG A 142 2.25 14.90 2.52
C ARG A 142 2.93 14.50 1.22
N GLY A 143 3.39 13.25 1.14
CA GLY A 143 4.11 12.73 -0.01
C GLY A 143 3.27 12.79 -1.29
N ARG A 144 3.99 12.80 -2.41
CA ARG A 144 3.45 12.65 -3.75
C ARG A 144 4.22 11.54 -4.44
N LEU A 145 3.55 10.80 -5.34
CA LEU A 145 4.22 9.76 -6.11
C LEU A 145 5.40 10.36 -6.88
N PRO A 146 6.61 9.80 -6.74
CA PRO A 146 7.77 10.26 -7.51
C PRO A 146 7.77 9.73 -8.95
N PHE A 147 6.88 8.79 -9.27
CA PHE A 147 6.67 8.16 -10.59
C PHE A 147 5.19 7.84 -10.76
N GLU A 148 4.78 7.56 -11.97
CA GLU A 148 3.42 7.10 -12.23
C GLU A 148 3.23 5.61 -11.87
N LEU A 149 1.99 5.21 -11.58
CA LEU A 149 1.61 3.81 -11.47
C LEU A 149 0.83 3.39 -12.72
N PRO A 150 1.38 2.48 -13.53
CA PRO A 150 0.74 2.04 -14.77
C PRO A 150 -0.62 1.37 -14.52
N SER A 151 -1.49 1.43 -15.52
CA SER A 151 -2.82 0.83 -15.43
C SER A 151 -2.83 -0.68 -15.63
N SER A 152 -1.87 -1.23 -16.40
CA SER A 152 -1.74 -2.65 -16.71
C SER A 152 -0.32 -3.02 -17.13
N MET A 153 -0.02 -4.32 -17.24
CA MET A 153 1.26 -4.79 -17.77
C MET A 153 1.42 -4.51 -19.27
N GLU A 154 0.32 -4.48 -20.01
CA GLU A 154 0.34 -4.06 -21.42
C GLU A 154 0.73 -2.58 -21.55
N ALA A 155 0.25 -1.74 -20.63
CA ALA A 155 0.66 -0.34 -20.58
C ALA A 155 2.15 -0.18 -20.25
N VAL A 156 2.69 -1.03 -19.35
CA VAL A 156 4.13 -1.08 -19.05
C VAL A 156 4.93 -1.49 -20.30
N ALA A 157 4.49 -2.54 -20.99
CA ALA A 157 5.18 -3.03 -22.20
C ALA A 157 5.17 -2.02 -23.37
N ALA A 158 4.24 -1.08 -23.37
CA ALA A 158 4.11 -0.05 -24.40
C ALA A 158 4.90 1.24 -24.09
N GLN A 159 5.56 1.33 -22.93
CA GLN A 159 6.36 2.48 -22.55
C GLN A 159 7.67 2.55 -23.38
N ASP A 160 8.13 3.74 -23.65
CA ASP A 160 9.46 3.99 -24.19
C ASP A 160 10.45 4.02 -23.02
N PRO A 161 11.46 3.10 -22.98
CA PRO A 161 12.44 3.06 -21.88
C PRO A 161 13.27 4.36 -21.72
N ALA A 162 13.29 5.22 -22.72
CA ALA A 162 13.99 6.51 -22.68
C ALA A 162 13.14 7.65 -22.10
N LEU A 163 11.83 7.45 -21.94
CA LEU A 163 10.91 8.49 -21.47
C LEU A 163 10.33 8.16 -20.10
N PRO A 164 10.48 9.02 -19.09
CA PRO A 164 9.83 8.84 -17.81
C PRO A 164 8.33 9.15 -17.92
N ASP A 165 7.52 8.44 -17.14
CA ASP A 165 6.10 8.72 -16.93
C ASP A 165 5.28 8.83 -18.24
N ASP A 166 5.56 7.94 -19.22
CA ASP A 166 4.93 7.98 -20.54
C ASP A 166 3.74 7.02 -20.72
N THR A 167 3.24 6.42 -19.63
CA THR A 167 2.03 5.59 -19.70
C THR A 167 0.84 6.39 -20.22
N ARG A 168 0.28 5.97 -21.32
CA ARG A 168 -0.81 6.69 -22.00
C ARG A 168 -2.02 6.98 -21.10
N LYS A 169 -2.36 6.06 -20.18
CA LYS A 169 -3.46 6.18 -19.21
C LYS A 169 -3.03 5.53 -17.88
N PRO A 170 -2.16 6.17 -17.11
CA PRO A 170 -1.73 5.61 -15.85
C PRO A 170 -2.89 5.54 -14.85
N LEU A 171 -2.87 4.55 -13.94
CA LEU A 171 -3.83 4.48 -12.84
C LEU A 171 -3.66 5.68 -11.89
N TYR A 172 -2.40 6.05 -11.63
CA TYR A 172 -2.03 7.26 -10.90
C TYR A 172 -0.85 7.93 -11.59
N ARG A 173 -0.94 9.23 -11.82
CA ARG A 173 0.14 10.02 -12.41
C ARG A 173 1.25 10.30 -11.40
N ALA A 174 2.45 10.57 -11.87
CA ALA A 174 3.49 11.20 -11.05
C ALA A 174 2.93 12.48 -10.41
N GLY A 175 3.32 12.76 -9.16
CA GLY A 175 2.74 13.85 -8.37
C GLY A 175 1.39 13.54 -7.72
N ALA A 176 0.76 12.40 -8.01
CA ALA A 176 -0.48 12.01 -7.35
C ALA A 176 -0.28 11.81 -5.84
N GLY A 177 -1.31 12.14 -5.08
CA GLY A 177 -1.36 11.97 -3.63
C GLY A 177 -2.23 13.05 -2.98
N ARG A 178 -2.71 12.73 -1.78
CA ARG A 178 -3.52 13.62 -0.94
C ARG A 178 -2.88 13.72 0.44
N ASN A 179 -3.07 14.81 1.14
CA ASN A 179 -2.71 14.86 2.54
C ASN A 179 -3.66 13.98 3.34
N THR A 180 -3.14 13.20 4.30
CA THR A 180 -4.00 12.48 5.24
C THR A 180 -4.69 13.47 6.17
N PRO A 181 -5.95 13.20 6.57
CA PRO A 181 -6.60 14.01 7.59
C PRO A 181 -5.83 13.89 8.93
N ALA A 182 -5.69 15.02 9.62
CA ALA A 182 -5.20 14.99 10.99
C ALA A 182 -6.32 14.50 11.93
N SER A 183 -5.93 13.77 12.99
CA SER A 183 -6.86 13.50 14.10
C SER A 183 -7.23 14.83 14.75
N ARG A 184 -8.51 15.12 14.86
CA ARG A 184 -8.98 16.24 15.69
C ARG A 184 -8.78 15.83 17.16
N LYS A 185 -8.07 16.68 17.90
CA LYS A 185 -7.94 16.55 19.35
C LYS A 185 -9.29 16.72 20.03
#